data_ca4d0a9bbd7229465f0429a2d08184b0
#
_entry.id   ca4d0a9bbd7229465f0429a2d08184b0
#
_cell.length_a   1.000
_cell.length_b   1.000
_cell.length_c   1.000
_cell.angle_alpha   90.00
_cell.angle_beta   90.00
_cell.angle_gamma   90.00
#
_symmetry.space_group_name_H-M   'P 1'
#
loop_
_entity.id
_entity.type
_entity.pdbx_description
1 polymer ?
#
loop_
_entity_poly.entity_id
_entity_poly.type
_entity_poly.pdbx_seq_one_letter_code
_entity_poly.pdbx_strand_id
1 'polypeptide(L)'
;MESLLVNVSKYASSHQTSPTENFITEAFAWLLKYDEVVRKAYAQLLAEKSPQYRVEILNLSTSIDIDTQVNFGGKYPDLLWNSTDEDFCLVFEHKVWSELHNKQLSNYEKYAKAHLNKSFLIALVTAHSGQHRQSPDIALCWYEVTNIIESLGEGDNKESWLRAEFVNLIKSNGLVNATPLNPLAIAYYNDVKNIDKQLYEIARRSLHRSWPVYQESNKVKFHNPPKHRNARGRYDAFGRIGLEFSSINAGNDESGWIPGIFCGFIIDGYDHQVEDLVKNGPIASLVLSVNKSIQSSLKSQGHYDLLVNEIKAKLPADWKLSDRTIAGLKLNPWHPLIIYRELTSFIQDAQTLEEQTEVYFTQMAMLQSVFLESDAFNAFCTEMQRLSSEEPK
;
A
#
# COMPACT_ATOMS: atom_id res chain seq x y z
N MET A 1 -10.60 -0.78 11.39
CA MET A 1 -11.65 -1.59 10.72
C MET A 1 -11.31 -1.57 9.24
N GLU A 2 -11.32 -2.71 8.54
CA GLU A 2 -11.10 -2.73 7.09
C GLU A 2 -12.30 -2.12 6.37
N SER A 3 -12.06 -1.30 5.34
CA SER A 3 -13.11 -0.66 4.56
C SER A 3 -13.82 -1.66 3.66
N LEU A 4 -15.17 -1.74 3.76
CA LEU A 4 -16.00 -2.62 2.94
C LEU A 4 -15.85 -2.29 1.45
N LEU A 5 -15.99 -1.01 1.07
CA LEU A 5 -15.92 -0.60 -0.32
C LEU A 5 -14.53 -0.83 -0.92
N VAL A 6 -13.44 -0.61 -0.16
CA VAL A 6 -12.08 -0.95 -0.60
C VAL A 6 -11.93 -2.45 -0.85
N ASN A 7 -12.48 -3.30 0.02
CA ASN A 7 -12.39 -4.74 -0.15
C ASN A 7 -13.23 -5.22 -1.34
N VAL A 8 -14.47 -4.74 -1.47
CA VAL A 8 -15.36 -5.13 -2.61
C VAL A 8 -14.76 -4.67 -3.95
N SER A 9 -14.16 -3.49 -4.02
CA SER A 9 -13.54 -2.98 -5.26
C SER A 9 -12.39 -3.87 -5.78
N LYS A 10 -11.66 -4.53 -4.88
CA LYS A 10 -10.60 -5.49 -5.25
C LYS A 10 -11.12 -6.73 -5.97
N TYR A 11 -12.33 -7.19 -5.61
CA TYR A 11 -12.96 -8.33 -6.29
C TYR A 11 -13.54 -7.97 -7.66
N ALA A 12 -13.87 -6.70 -7.88
CA ALA A 12 -14.38 -6.21 -9.17
C ALA A 12 -13.27 -6.10 -10.23
N SER A 13 -12.00 -6.03 -9.84
CA SER A 13 -10.87 -5.96 -10.78
C SER A 13 -10.47 -7.33 -11.28
N SER A 14 -10.37 -7.48 -12.62
CA SER A 14 -9.81 -8.67 -13.28
C SER A 14 -8.46 -8.33 -13.93
N HIS A 15 -7.69 -9.36 -14.32
CA HIS A 15 -6.38 -9.17 -15.00
C HIS A 15 -6.47 -8.41 -16.34
N GLN A 16 -7.68 -8.25 -16.89
CA GLN A 16 -7.89 -7.62 -18.22
C GLN A 16 -8.66 -6.30 -18.16
N THR A 17 -9.40 -6.03 -17.08
CA THR A 17 -10.20 -4.81 -16.91
C THR A 17 -10.11 -4.32 -15.48
N SER A 18 -9.89 -3.03 -15.30
CA SER A 18 -10.02 -2.37 -13.99
C SER A 18 -11.32 -1.57 -13.97
N PRO A 19 -12.42 -2.12 -13.45
CA PRO A 19 -13.70 -1.43 -13.38
C PRO A 19 -13.74 -0.37 -12.27
N THR A 20 -12.58 0.09 -11.80
CA THR A 20 -12.45 1.04 -10.68
C THR A 20 -13.25 2.31 -10.92
N GLU A 21 -13.22 2.84 -12.16
CA GLU A 21 -13.95 4.05 -12.55
C GLU A 21 -15.46 3.83 -12.42
N ASN A 22 -15.98 2.75 -13.00
CA ASN A 22 -17.39 2.41 -12.88
C ASN A 22 -17.80 2.13 -11.43
N PHE A 23 -16.95 1.44 -10.66
CA PHE A 23 -17.24 1.14 -9.26
C PHE A 23 -17.30 2.42 -8.40
N ILE A 24 -16.40 3.37 -8.61
CA ILE A 24 -16.43 4.68 -7.92
C ILE A 24 -17.67 5.47 -8.33
N THR A 25 -18.00 5.48 -9.63
CA THR A 25 -19.21 6.14 -10.15
C THR A 25 -20.48 5.58 -9.52
N GLU A 26 -20.64 4.26 -9.47
CA GLU A 26 -21.81 3.63 -8.87
C GLU A 26 -21.91 3.89 -7.37
N ALA A 27 -20.79 3.79 -6.65
CA ALA A 27 -20.75 4.10 -5.22
C ALA A 27 -21.11 5.57 -4.95
N PHE A 28 -20.63 6.49 -5.78
CA PHE A 28 -20.93 7.91 -5.67
C PHE A 28 -22.40 8.22 -6.02
N ALA A 29 -22.92 7.65 -7.11
CA ALA A 29 -24.33 7.79 -7.48
C ALA A 29 -25.25 7.30 -6.37
N TRP A 30 -24.91 6.17 -5.76
CA TRP A 30 -25.65 5.63 -4.63
C TRP A 30 -25.62 6.59 -3.43
N LEU A 31 -24.44 7.14 -3.11
CA LEU A 31 -24.29 8.12 -2.03
C LEU A 31 -25.16 9.37 -2.28
N LEU A 32 -25.13 9.90 -3.50
CA LEU A 32 -25.96 11.05 -3.88
C LEU A 32 -27.48 10.76 -3.80
N LYS A 33 -27.92 9.53 -4.14
CA LYS A 33 -29.35 9.16 -4.04
C LYS A 33 -29.84 9.12 -2.59
N TYR A 34 -29.04 8.53 -1.69
CA TYR A 34 -29.53 8.16 -0.37
C TYR A 34 -29.02 9.06 0.76
N ASP A 35 -28.03 9.93 0.51
CA ASP A 35 -27.53 10.89 1.49
C ASP A 35 -27.85 12.33 1.05
N GLU A 36 -28.93 12.88 1.59
CA GLU A 36 -29.37 14.25 1.29
C GLU A 36 -28.32 15.31 1.66
N VAL A 37 -27.55 15.07 2.74
CA VAL A 37 -26.55 16.03 3.21
C VAL A 37 -25.38 16.09 2.23
N VAL A 38 -24.90 14.94 1.74
CA VAL A 38 -23.88 14.88 0.68
C VAL A 38 -24.41 15.49 -0.60
N ARG A 39 -25.64 15.15 -1.00
CA ARG A 39 -26.27 15.69 -2.21
C ARG A 39 -26.34 17.21 -2.20
N LYS A 40 -26.75 17.84 -1.07
CA LYS A 40 -26.77 19.28 -0.90
C LYS A 40 -25.38 19.91 -0.95
N ALA A 41 -24.42 19.31 -0.24
CA ALA A 41 -23.04 19.79 -0.22
C ALA A 41 -22.39 19.72 -1.61
N TYR A 42 -22.65 18.64 -2.35
CA TYR A 42 -22.13 18.50 -3.72
C TYR A 42 -22.77 19.48 -4.69
N ALA A 43 -24.09 19.70 -4.62
CA ALA A 43 -24.75 20.73 -5.40
C ALA A 43 -24.19 22.13 -5.11
N GLN A 44 -23.88 22.42 -3.84
CA GLN A 44 -23.24 23.68 -3.46
C GLN A 44 -21.85 23.84 -4.13
N LEU A 45 -21.02 22.80 -4.08
CA LEU A 45 -19.71 22.79 -4.75
C LEU A 45 -19.82 23.04 -6.26
N LEU A 46 -20.76 22.37 -6.93
CA LEU A 46 -21.01 22.54 -8.37
C LEU A 46 -21.49 23.95 -8.69
N ALA A 47 -22.37 24.52 -7.86
CA ALA A 47 -22.88 25.89 -8.01
C ALA A 47 -21.79 26.96 -7.83
N GLU A 48 -20.78 26.70 -7.01
CA GLU A 48 -19.61 27.57 -6.87
C GLU A 48 -18.73 27.56 -8.13
N LYS A 49 -18.68 26.42 -8.83
CA LYS A 49 -17.93 26.29 -10.09
C LYS A 49 -18.67 26.89 -11.30
N SER A 50 -19.99 27.02 -11.25
CA SER A 50 -20.82 27.57 -12.32
C SER A 50 -21.85 28.56 -11.78
N PRO A 51 -21.42 29.77 -11.36
CA PRO A 51 -22.29 30.75 -10.68
C PRO A 51 -23.50 31.21 -11.51
N GLN A 52 -23.39 31.18 -12.85
CA GLN A 52 -24.46 31.56 -13.77
C GLN A 52 -25.66 30.58 -13.75
N TYR A 53 -25.44 29.33 -13.33
CA TYR A 53 -26.47 28.27 -13.20
C TYR A 53 -26.70 27.90 -11.73
N ARG A 54 -26.37 28.80 -10.82
CA ARG A 54 -26.39 28.51 -9.39
C ARG A 54 -27.77 28.03 -8.88
N VAL A 55 -28.85 28.68 -9.36
CA VAL A 55 -30.20 28.34 -8.92
C VAL A 55 -30.61 26.96 -9.40
N GLU A 56 -30.39 26.65 -10.67
CA GLU A 56 -30.70 25.36 -11.29
C GLU A 56 -29.93 24.22 -10.62
N ILE A 57 -28.64 24.44 -10.39
CA ILE A 57 -27.77 23.44 -9.75
C ILE A 57 -28.19 23.19 -8.29
N LEU A 58 -28.51 24.23 -7.52
CA LEU A 58 -28.96 24.06 -6.15
C LEU A 58 -30.33 23.35 -6.09
N ASN A 59 -31.20 23.55 -7.07
CA ASN A 59 -32.46 22.82 -7.18
C ASN A 59 -32.26 21.31 -7.40
N LEU A 60 -31.18 20.89 -8.06
CA LEU A 60 -30.85 19.46 -8.20
C LEU A 60 -30.73 18.75 -6.84
N SER A 61 -30.33 19.46 -5.79
CA SER A 61 -30.20 18.86 -4.44
C SER A 61 -31.49 18.26 -3.88
N THR A 62 -32.65 18.65 -4.42
CA THR A 62 -33.98 18.11 -4.05
C THR A 62 -34.33 16.83 -4.84
N SER A 63 -33.61 16.55 -5.93
CA SER A 63 -33.88 15.41 -6.82
C SER A 63 -32.99 14.21 -6.49
N ILE A 64 -33.60 13.04 -6.47
CA ILE A 64 -32.92 11.73 -6.41
C ILE A 64 -32.91 11.03 -7.77
N ASP A 65 -33.34 11.71 -8.82
CA ASP A 65 -33.33 11.20 -10.20
C ASP A 65 -31.90 11.27 -10.75
N ILE A 66 -31.13 10.25 -10.42
CA ILE A 66 -29.72 10.08 -10.74
C ILE A 66 -29.55 8.71 -11.39
N ASP A 67 -29.14 8.70 -12.64
CA ASP A 67 -28.92 7.46 -13.37
C ASP A 67 -27.46 7.33 -13.81
N THR A 68 -26.95 6.11 -13.83
CA THR A 68 -25.60 5.79 -14.29
C THR A 68 -25.64 5.13 -15.66
N GLN A 69 -24.61 5.32 -16.47
CA GLN A 69 -24.41 4.66 -17.77
C GLN A 69 -25.60 4.81 -18.73
N VAL A 70 -26.23 5.98 -18.78
CA VAL A 70 -27.37 6.26 -19.66
C VAL A 70 -26.93 6.24 -21.13
N ASN A 71 -27.72 5.61 -21.99
CA ASN A 71 -27.38 5.47 -23.42
C ASN A 71 -27.63 6.75 -24.21
N PHE A 72 -26.56 7.46 -24.56
CA PHE A 72 -26.56 8.62 -25.44
C PHE A 72 -26.18 8.21 -26.88
N GLY A 73 -27.04 7.45 -27.55
CA GLY A 73 -26.81 6.99 -28.91
C GLY A 73 -25.57 6.12 -29.09
N GLY A 74 -25.36 5.15 -28.20
CA GLY A 74 -24.20 4.28 -28.17
C GLY A 74 -22.99 4.87 -27.45
N LYS A 75 -23.16 6.01 -26.77
CA LYS A 75 -22.22 6.59 -25.81
C LYS A 75 -22.89 6.57 -24.45
N TYR A 76 -22.07 6.46 -23.39
CA TYR A 76 -22.58 6.24 -22.06
C TYR A 76 -21.88 7.22 -21.09
N PRO A 77 -22.49 8.42 -20.84
CA PRO A 77 -22.01 9.27 -19.75
C PRO A 77 -22.14 8.51 -18.44
N ASP A 78 -21.20 8.76 -17.55
CA ASP A 78 -21.08 7.99 -16.31
C ASP A 78 -22.25 8.22 -15.36
N LEU A 79 -22.76 9.48 -15.32
CA LEU A 79 -23.90 9.82 -14.46
C LEU A 79 -24.73 10.94 -15.11
N LEU A 80 -26.05 10.81 -15.00
CA LEU A 80 -27.03 11.82 -15.36
C LEU A 80 -27.81 12.20 -14.10
N TRP A 81 -27.87 13.47 -13.75
CA TRP A 81 -28.63 13.98 -12.62
C TRP A 81 -29.67 14.96 -13.10
N ASN A 82 -30.95 14.59 -13.01
CA ASN A 82 -32.09 15.39 -13.46
C ASN A 82 -32.68 16.21 -12.32
N SER A 83 -33.17 17.42 -12.63
CA SER A 83 -34.00 18.21 -11.73
C SER A 83 -35.40 17.58 -11.54
N THR A 84 -36.05 17.89 -10.44
CA THR A 84 -37.39 17.35 -10.11
C THR A 84 -38.48 17.81 -11.10
N ASP A 85 -38.30 18.99 -11.68
CA ASP A 85 -39.21 19.59 -12.70
C ASP A 85 -38.81 19.19 -14.13
N GLU A 86 -37.73 18.43 -14.29
CA GLU A 86 -37.14 17.96 -15.56
C GLU A 86 -36.69 19.07 -16.52
N ASP A 87 -36.60 20.32 -16.08
CA ASP A 87 -36.19 21.47 -16.91
C ASP A 87 -34.66 21.58 -17.04
N PHE A 88 -33.92 20.93 -16.14
CA PHE A 88 -32.45 21.02 -16.09
C PHE A 88 -31.82 19.66 -15.74
N CYS A 89 -30.62 19.39 -16.26
CA CYS A 89 -29.83 18.24 -15.84
C CYS A 89 -28.33 18.50 -15.89
N LEU A 90 -27.58 17.69 -15.17
CA LEU A 90 -26.13 17.58 -15.27
C LEU A 90 -25.74 16.23 -15.86
N VAL A 91 -24.88 16.29 -16.88
CA VAL A 91 -24.30 15.12 -17.53
C VAL A 91 -22.86 15.01 -17.07
N PHE A 92 -22.51 13.91 -16.40
CA PHE A 92 -21.16 13.74 -15.83
C PHE A 92 -20.35 12.73 -16.62
N GLU A 93 -19.06 13.04 -16.74
CA GLU A 93 -18.01 12.10 -17.08
C GLU A 93 -17.05 12.01 -15.88
N HIS A 94 -16.74 10.81 -15.47
CA HIS A 94 -15.80 10.51 -14.40
C HIS A 94 -14.54 9.88 -14.98
N LYS A 95 -13.38 10.34 -14.53
CA LYS A 95 -12.08 9.76 -14.87
C LYS A 95 -11.28 9.52 -13.61
N VAL A 96 -10.74 8.33 -13.52
CA VAL A 96 -9.80 7.97 -12.45
C VAL A 96 -8.38 8.12 -12.97
N TRP A 97 -7.87 7.13 -13.71
CA TRP A 97 -6.53 7.18 -14.30
C TRP A 97 -6.54 7.12 -15.82
N SER A 98 -7.73 6.95 -16.42
CA SER A 98 -7.92 6.96 -17.86
C SER A 98 -8.01 8.39 -18.40
N GLU A 99 -7.61 8.58 -19.66
CA GLU A 99 -7.77 9.86 -20.35
C GLU A 99 -9.15 9.92 -21.03
N LEU A 100 -9.63 11.15 -21.28
CA LEU A 100 -10.82 11.36 -22.10
C LEU A 100 -10.60 10.86 -23.53
N HIS A 101 -11.54 10.11 -24.06
CA HIS A 101 -11.55 9.76 -25.47
C HIS A 101 -11.73 10.99 -26.36
N ASN A 102 -11.20 10.91 -27.58
CA ASN A 102 -11.31 12.01 -28.52
C ASN A 102 -12.78 12.43 -28.73
N LYS A 103 -13.08 13.70 -28.53
CA LYS A 103 -14.41 14.31 -28.67
C LYS A 103 -15.49 13.72 -27.75
N GLN A 104 -15.12 13.10 -26.64
CA GLN A 104 -16.07 12.44 -25.75
C GLN A 104 -17.14 13.42 -25.23
N LEU A 105 -16.75 14.53 -24.62
CA LEU A 105 -17.69 15.52 -24.08
C LEU A 105 -18.48 16.20 -25.19
N SER A 106 -17.88 16.52 -26.34
CA SER A 106 -18.58 17.11 -27.46
C SER A 106 -19.63 16.18 -28.10
N ASN A 107 -19.44 14.86 -27.99
CA ASN A 107 -20.44 13.88 -28.40
C ASN A 107 -21.64 13.88 -27.43
N TYR A 108 -21.39 13.97 -26.14
CA TYR A 108 -22.46 14.11 -25.13
C TYR A 108 -23.26 15.40 -25.35
N GLU A 109 -22.57 16.52 -25.58
CA GLU A 109 -23.19 17.82 -25.87
C GLU A 109 -24.09 17.76 -27.10
N LYS A 110 -23.62 17.17 -28.21
CA LYS A 110 -24.42 17.00 -29.43
C LYS A 110 -25.67 16.17 -29.21
N TYR A 111 -25.52 15.04 -28.49
CA TYR A 111 -26.66 14.19 -28.19
C TYR A 111 -27.67 14.90 -27.27
N ALA A 112 -27.19 15.55 -26.22
CA ALA A 112 -28.03 16.28 -25.28
C ALA A 112 -28.82 17.40 -25.98
N LYS A 113 -28.17 18.22 -26.82
CA LYS A 113 -28.83 19.25 -27.63
C LYS A 113 -29.90 18.70 -28.58
N ALA A 114 -29.71 17.50 -29.10
CA ALA A 114 -30.64 16.90 -30.06
C ALA A 114 -31.82 16.15 -29.41
N HIS A 115 -31.65 15.63 -28.21
CA HIS A 115 -32.56 14.65 -27.62
C HIS A 115 -33.06 15.00 -26.22
N LEU A 116 -32.34 15.81 -25.44
CA LEU A 116 -32.80 16.26 -24.13
C LEU A 116 -33.55 17.60 -24.31
N ASN A 117 -34.84 17.60 -24.22
CA ASN A 117 -35.68 18.82 -24.31
C ASN A 117 -35.59 19.65 -23.01
N LYS A 118 -34.39 19.85 -22.48
CA LYS A 118 -34.11 20.56 -21.24
C LYS A 118 -32.75 21.25 -21.28
N SER A 119 -32.52 22.23 -20.39
CA SER A 119 -31.19 22.83 -20.19
C SER A 119 -30.25 21.80 -19.57
N PHE A 120 -28.99 21.85 -19.93
CA PHE A 120 -28.00 20.93 -19.36
C PHE A 120 -26.62 21.58 -19.27
N LEU A 121 -25.78 21.03 -18.40
CA LEU A 121 -24.35 21.28 -18.32
C LEU A 121 -23.60 19.95 -18.33
N ILE A 122 -22.37 19.98 -18.84
CA ILE A 122 -21.46 18.85 -18.82
C ILE A 122 -20.43 19.07 -17.70
N ALA A 123 -20.39 18.15 -16.76
CA ALA A 123 -19.46 18.14 -15.66
C ALA A 123 -18.43 17.01 -15.82
N LEU A 124 -17.17 17.33 -15.59
CA LEU A 124 -16.05 16.40 -15.64
C LEU A 124 -15.42 16.30 -14.26
N VAL A 125 -15.34 15.07 -13.71
CA VAL A 125 -14.65 14.79 -12.45
C VAL A 125 -13.46 13.87 -12.70
N THR A 126 -12.26 14.28 -12.29
CA THR A 126 -11.01 13.61 -12.66
C THR A 126 -10.11 13.34 -11.46
N ALA A 127 -9.07 12.52 -11.66
CA ALA A 127 -8.05 12.29 -10.63
C ALA A 127 -7.22 13.56 -10.35
N HIS A 128 -6.93 14.34 -11.38
CA HIS A 128 -6.15 15.58 -11.27
C HIS A 128 -6.51 16.57 -12.38
N SER A 129 -6.26 17.85 -12.15
CA SER A 129 -6.60 18.94 -13.07
C SER A 129 -5.92 18.85 -14.45
N GLY A 130 -4.83 18.12 -14.59
CA GLY A 130 -4.19 17.86 -15.89
C GLY A 130 -5.06 17.07 -16.88
N GLN A 131 -6.12 16.39 -16.39
CA GLN A 131 -7.11 15.69 -17.21
C GLN A 131 -8.28 16.59 -17.63
N HIS A 132 -8.37 17.85 -17.14
CA HIS A 132 -9.42 18.81 -17.50
C HIS A 132 -9.24 19.27 -18.95
N ARG A 133 -9.78 18.49 -19.89
CA ARG A 133 -9.70 18.75 -21.34
C ARG A 133 -11.09 18.79 -21.95
N GLN A 134 -11.19 19.22 -23.21
CA GLN A 134 -12.43 19.31 -24.00
C GLN A 134 -13.46 20.32 -23.45
N SER A 135 -13.02 21.29 -22.64
CA SER A 135 -13.84 22.43 -22.14
C SER A 135 -15.19 22.03 -21.56
N PRO A 136 -15.25 21.23 -20.48
CA PRO A 136 -16.49 20.99 -19.76
C PRO A 136 -17.03 22.28 -19.16
N ASP A 137 -18.35 22.36 -18.91
CA ASP A 137 -18.96 23.51 -18.23
C ASP A 137 -18.53 23.58 -16.76
N ILE A 138 -18.34 22.40 -16.13
CA ILE A 138 -17.84 22.24 -14.76
C ILE A 138 -16.71 21.23 -14.77
N ALA A 139 -15.58 21.56 -14.14
CA ALA A 139 -14.46 20.65 -13.94
C ALA A 139 -14.09 20.58 -12.46
N LEU A 140 -13.98 19.35 -11.94
CA LEU A 140 -13.62 19.03 -10.56
C LEU A 140 -12.58 17.92 -10.51
N CYS A 141 -11.86 17.87 -9.42
CA CYS A 141 -11.08 16.68 -9.07
C CYS A 141 -11.77 15.88 -7.95
N TRP A 142 -11.55 14.57 -7.91
CA TRP A 142 -12.11 13.71 -6.88
C TRP A 142 -11.75 14.17 -5.46
N TYR A 143 -10.57 14.76 -5.25
CA TYR A 143 -10.19 15.28 -3.94
C TYR A 143 -11.10 16.43 -3.49
N GLU A 144 -11.64 17.26 -4.41
CA GLU A 144 -12.58 18.34 -4.06
C GLU A 144 -13.90 17.76 -3.56
N VAL A 145 -14.38 16.69 -4.22
CA VAL A 145 -15.56 15.92 -3.79
C VAL A 145 -15.31 15.28 -2.42
N THR A 146 -14.15 14.66 -2.23
CA THR A 146 -13.79 14.04 -0.96
C THR A 146 -13.72 15.04 0.17
N ASN A 147 -13.11 16.20 -0.05
CA ASN A 147 -12.97 17.25 0.96
C ASN A 147 -14.34 17.75 1.47
N ILE A 148 -15.32 17.93 0.58
CA ILE A 148 -16.66 18.33 1.03
C ILE A 148 -17.33 17.24 1.85
N ILE A 149 -17.18 15.96 1.47
CA ILE A 149 -17.75 14.84 2.22
C ILE A 149 -17.11 14.74 3.61
N GLU A 150 -15.80 14.88 3.71
CA GLU A 150 -15.07 14.89 4.99
C GLU A 150 -15.49 16.09 5.88
N SER A 151 -15.76 17.25 5.29
CA SER A 151 -16.19 18.44 6.03
C SER A 151 -17.57 18.29 6.71
N LEU A 152 -18.36 17.30 6.30
CA LEU A 152 -19.66 17.01 6.92
C LEU A 152 -19.53 16.36 8.30
N GLY A 153 -18.33 15.97 8.68
CA GLY A 153 -18.01 15.39 9.98
C GLY A 153 -18.39 13.91 10.10
N GLU A 154 -17.94 13.34 11.21
CA GLU A 154 -18.24 11.97 11.60
C GLU A 154 -19.53 11.94 12.45
N GLY A 155 -20.26 10.85 12.37
CA GLY A 155 -21.45 10.58 13.18
C GLY A 155 -21.65 9.08 13.36
N ASP A 156 -22.49 8.70 14.30
CA ASP A 156 -22.75 7.30 14.65
C ASP A 156 -23.90 6.68 13.82
N ASN A 157 -24.29 7.34 12.73
CA ASN A 157 -25.35 6.86 11.86
C ASN A 157 -24.81 6.14 10.61
N LYS A 158 -25.72 5.48 9.92
CA LYS A 158 -25.47 4.68 8.72
C LYS A 158 -24.88 5.50 7.58
N GLU A 159 -25.38 6.72 7.43
CA GLU A 159 -24.94 7.65 6.38
C GLU A 159 -23.50 8.11 6.62
N SER A 160 -23.15 8.46 7.86
CA SER A 160 -21.76 8.81 8.21
C SER A 160 -20.79 7.66 7.98
N TRP A 161 -21.16 6.43 8.34
CA TRP A 161 -20.36 5.27 8.05
C TRP A 161 -20.14 5.11 6.55
N LEU A 162 -21.17 5.26 5.73
CA LEU A 162 -21.04 5.12 4.27
C LEU A 162 -20.18 6.22 3.66
N ARG A 163 -20.28 7.47 4.16
CA ARG A 163 -19.38 8.58 3.77
C ARG A 163 -17.92 8.20 4.02
N ALA A 164 -17.62 7.68 5.21
CA ALA A 164 -16.26 7.22 5.55
C ALA A 164 -15.78 6.10 4.64
N GLU A 165 -16.64 5.13 4.30
CA GLU A 165 -16.33 4.06 3.36
C GLU A 165 -16.03 4.58 1.95
N PHE A 166 -16.82 5.53 1.45
CA PHE A 166 -16.58 6.16 0.15
C PHE A 166 -15.27 6.96 0.14
N VAL A 167 -15.02 7.76 1.18
CA VAL A 167 -13.77 8.51 1.35
C VAL A 167 -12.56 7.56 1.37
N ASN A 168 -12.66 6.44 2.09
CA ASN A 168 -11.61 5.43 2.12
C ASN A 168 -11.37 4.79 0.74
N LEU A 169 -12.44 4.55 -0.02
CA LEU A 169 -12.35 4.06 -1.41
C LEU A 169 -11.57 5.05 -2.29
N ILE A 170 -11.91 6.33 -2.25
CA ILE A 170 -11.22 7.38 -3.01
C ILE A 170 -9.74 7.48 -2.60
N LYS A 171 -9.46 7.51 -1.29
CA LYS A 171 -8.09 7.56 -0.75
C LYS A 171 -7.25 6.35 -1.15
N SER A 172 -7.82 5.15 -1.09
CA SER A 172 -7.12 3.92 -1.45
C SER A 172 -6.76 3.83 -2.94
N ASN A 173 -7.47 4.57 -3.79
CA ASN A 173 -7.18 4.71 -5.22
C ASN A 173 -6.27 5.91 -5.53
N GLY A 174 -5.73 6.61 -4.53
CA GLY A 174 -4.81 7.73 -4.72
C GLY A 174 -5.47 9.01 -5.27
N LEU A 175 -6.81 9.11 -5.21
CA LEU A 175 -7.60 10.23 -5.73
C LEU A 175 -7.74 11.38 -4.71
N VAL A 176 -6.67 11.64 -3.98
CA VAL A 176 -6.57 12.69 -2.96
C VAL A 176 -5.70 13.84 -3.44
N ASN A 177 -5.86 15.00 -2.82
CA ASN A 177 -4.99 16.12 -3.12
C ASN A 177 -3.53 15.75 -2.80
N ALA A 178 -2.63 16.05 -3.72
CA ALA A 178 -1.20 15.91 -3.47
C ALA A 178 -0.80 16.85 -2.32
N THR A 179 -0.11 16.30 -1.33
CA THR A 179 0.48 17.14 -0.27
C THR A 179 1.48 18.11 -0.88
N PRO A 180 1.49 19.38 -0.47
CA PRO A 180 2.50 20.33 -0.93
C PRO A 180 3.92 19.81 -0.65
N LEU A 181 4.86 20.18 -1.50
CA LEU A 181 6.27 19.88 -1.24
C LEU A 181 6.68 20.46 0.11
N ASN A 182 7.25 19.61 0.96
CA ASN A 182 7.78 20.04 2.23
C ASN A 182 9.17 20.71 2.01
N PRO A 183 9.34 22.01 2.30
CA PRO A 183 10.63 22.68 2.13
C PRO A 183 11.77 22.05 2.94
N LEU A 184 11.46 21.49 4.12
CA LEU A 184 12.46 20.78 4.93
C LEU A 184 12.90 19.48 4.23
N ALA A 185 11.97 18.73 3.64
CA ALA A 185 12.33 17.53 2.89
C ALA A 185 13.24 17.87 1.69
N ILE A 186 13.02 19.01 1.03
CA ILE A 186 13.90 19.49 -0.04
C ILE A 186 15.27 19.84 0.50
N ALA A 187 15.36 20.57 1.64
CA ALA A 187 16.61 20.95 2.26
C ALA A 187 17.48 19.75 2.66
N TYR A 188 16.85 18.69 3.17
CA TYR A 188 17.53 17.44 3.59
C TYR A 188 17.61 16.37 2.50
N TYR A 189 17.20 16.66 1.28
CA TYR A 189 17.14 15.66 0.20
C TYR A 189 18.47 14.93 -0.03
N ASN A 190 19.58 15.65 -0.02
CA ASN A 190 20.91 15.05 -0.20
C ASN A 190 21.32 14.15 0.96
N ASP A 191 20.94 14.50 2.19
CA ASP A 191 21.23 13.69 3.38
C ASP A 191 20.42 12.41 3.35
N VAL A 192 19.12 12.51 3.04
CA VAL A 192 18.24 11.34 2.84
C VAL A 192 18.80 10.41 1.76
N LYS A 193 19.25 10.97 0.64
CA LYS A 193 19.85 10.18 -0.46
C LYS A 193 21.16 9.48 -0.06
N ASN A 194 21.86 9.97 0.94
CA ASN A 194 23.10 9.37 1.41
C ASN A 194 22.89 8.27 2.46
N ILE A 195 21.70 8.16 3.06
CA ILE A 195 21.39 7.11 4.06
C ILE A 195 21.75 5.72 3.53
N ASP A 196 21.37 5.39 2.30
CA ASP A 196 21.66 4.09 1.69
C ASP A 196 23.15 3.77 1.71
N LYS A 197 23.99 4.75 1.39
CA LYS A 197 25.44 4.57 1.37
C LYS A 197 25.99 4.37 2.78
N GLN A 198 25.46 5.09 3.76
CA GLN A 198 25.84 4.96 5.16
C GLN A 198 25.46 3.60 5.72
N LEU A 199 24.23 3.15 5.50
CA LEU A 199 23.77 1.82 5.91
C LEU A 199 24.55 0.70 5.21
N TYR A 200 24.86 0.88 3.92
CA TYR A 200 25.72 -0.03 3.18
C TYR A 200 27.10 -0.17 3.82
N GLU A 201 27.72 0.94 4.20
CA GLU A 201 29.06 0.95 4.81
C GLU A 201 29.06 0.30 6.20
N ILE A 202 28.04 0.54 7.01
CA ILE A 202 27.85 -0.13 8.31
C ILE A 202 27.82 -1.65 8.14
N ALA A 203 26.97 -2.15 7.23
CA ALA A 203 26.87 -3.57 6.99
C ALA A 203 28.18 -4.17 6.41
N ARG A 204 28.82 -3.46 5.45
CA ARG A 204 30.08 -3.90 4.82
C ARG A 204 31.22 -4.04 5.83
N ARG A 205 31.34 -3.10 6.78
CA ARG A 205 32.37 -3.17 7.83
C ARG A 205 32.17 -4.33 8.80
N SER A 206 30.95 -4.86 8.87
CA SER A 206 30.61 -6.00 9.72
C SER A 206 30.74 -7.36 9.01
N LEU A 207 31.08 -7.40 7.71
CA LEU A 207 31.06 -8.61 6.87
C LEU A 207 31.93 -9.74 7.45
N HIS A 208 33.12 -9.42 7.95
CA HIS A 208 34.11 -10.40 8.42
C HIS A 208 34.18 -10.51 9.95
N ARG A 209 33.17 -10.01 10.67
CA ARG A 209 33.09 -10.15 12.12
C ARG A 209 32.78 -11.59 12.51
N SER A 210 33.04 -11.94 13.77
CA SER A 210 32.77 -13.28 14.33
C SER A 210 31.30 -13.44 14.67
N TRP A 211 30.47 -13.72 13.67
CA TRP A 211 29.03 -13.87 13.83
C TRP A 211 28.67 -15.16 14.59
N PRO A 212 27.67 -15.14 15.49
CA PRO A 212 27.25 -16.32 16.27
C PRO A 212 26.88 -17.55 15.41
N VAL A 213 26.31 -17.34 14.23
CA VAL A 213 25.92 -18.44 13.30
C VAL A 213 27.07 -19.32 12.85
N TYR A 214 28.35 -18.90 13.04
CA TYR A 214 29.55 -19.66 12.67
C TYR A 214 30.13 -20.51 13.78
N GLN A 215 29.52 -20.52 14.98
CA GLN A 215 29.98 -21.36 16.09
C GLN A 215 29.92 -22.85 15.70
N GLU A 216 30.95 -23.62 16.06
CA GLU A 216 31.05 -25.02 15.71
C GLU A 216 29.95 -25.87 16.32
N SER A 217 29.43 -25.47 17.47
CA SER A 217 28.35 -26.16 18.18
C SER A 217 26.98 -26.11 17.46
N ASN A 218 26.80 -25.21 16.48
CA ASN A 218 25.54 -25.09 15.79
C ASN A 218 25.23 -26.32 14.93
N LYS A 219 24.00 -26.82 15.03
CA LYS A 219 23.51 -27.92 14.19
C LYS A 219 23.34 -27.52 12.73
N VAL A 220 22.91 -26.28 12.49
CA VAL A 220 22.80 -25.72 11.15
C VAL A 220 24.07 -24.92 10.84
N LYS A 221 24.73 -25.25 9.72
CA LYS A 221 25.94 -24.56 9.29
C LYS A 221 25.58 -23.47 8.28
N PHE A 222 26.27 -22.34 8.38
CA PHE A 222 26.09 -21.18 7.50
C PHE A 222 27.38 -20.89 6.72
N HIS A 223 27.23 -20.35 5.51
CA HIS A 223 28.36 -19.93 4.67
C HIS A 223 29.09 -18.71 5.28
N ASN A 224 30.42 -18.78 5.35
CA ASN A 224 31.28 -17.69 5.82
C ASN A 224 32.23 -17.25 4.69
N PRO A 225 32.34 -15.98 4.33
CA PRO A 225 31.60 -14.84 4.88
C PRO A 225 30.12 -14.81 4.42
N PRO A 226 29.26 -14.03 5.11
CA PRO A 226 27.90 -13.83 4.67
C PRO A 226 27.87 -13.06 3.34
N LYS A 227 26.80 -13.23 2.56
CA LYS A 227 26.59 -12.46 1.34
C LYS A 227 26.11 -11.06 1.67
N HIS A 228 26.82 -10.05 1.19
CA HIS A 228 26.35 -8.67 1.30
C HIS A 228 25.21 -8.41 0.32
N ARG A 229 24.11 -7.86 0.82
CA ARG A 229 22.96 -7.41 0.03
C ARG A 229 22.88 -5.90 0.03
N ASN A 230 22.79 -5.34 -1.18
CA ASN A 230 22.49 -3.94 -1.42
C ASN A 230 21.56 -3.88 -2.63
N ALA A 231 20.29 -3.73 -2.35
CA ALA A 231 19.27 -3.57 -3.37
C ALA A 231 19.03 -2.10 -3.61
N ARG A 232 19.22 -1.63 -4.83
CA ARG A 232 19.02 -0.25 -5.26
C ARG A 232 18.16 -0.19 -6.51
N GLY A 233 17.30 0.82 -6.56
CA GLY A 233 16.55 1.19 -7.74
C GLY A 233 15.21 0.49 -7.89
N ARG A 234 14.46 0.93 -8.90
CA ARG A 234 13.07 0.53 -9.14
C ARG A 234 12.89 -0.97 -9.41
N TYR A 235 13.95 -1.63 -9.87
CA TYR A 235 13.96 -3.05 -10.22
C TYR A 235 14.71 -3.89 -9.21
N ASP A 236 15.51 -3.28 -8.36
CA ASP A 236 16.12 -3.88 -7.18
C ASP A 236 15.12 -3.74 -6.04
N ALA A 237 14.02 -4.44 -6.17
CA ALA A 237 12.82 -4.23 -5.41
C ALA A 237 12.95 -4.61 -3.93
N PHE A 238 14.13 -5.00 -3.48
CA PHE A 238 14.27 -5.54 -2.13
C PHE A 238 14.38 -4.48 -1.05
N GLY A 239 14.68 -3.21 -1.38
CA GLY A 239 14.75 -2.13 -0.38
C GLY A 239 15.53 -2.49 0.87
N ARG A 240 16.49 -3.44 0.76
CA ARG A 240 17.28 -4.00 1.87
C ARG A 240 18.75 -3.72 1.70
N ILE A 241 19.39 -3.36 2.81
CA ILE A 241 20.85 -3.27 2.91
C ILE A 241 21.29 -4.05 4.14
N GLY A 242 22.16 -5.04 3.96
CA GLY A 242 22.63 -5.86 5.09
C GLY A 242 23.41 -7.07 4.68
N LEU A 243 23.46 -8.03 5.60
CA LEU A 243 24.18 -9.28 5.45
C LEU A 243 23.20 -10.45 5.44
N GLU A 244 23.39 -11.35 4.48
CA GLU A 244 22.60 -12.56 4.32
C GLU A 244 23.43 -13.78 4.66
N PHE A 245 22.93 -14.56 5.58
CA PHE A 245 23.49 -15.79 6.08
C PHE A 245 22.67 -16.94 5.51
N SER A 246 23.25 -17.71 4.60
CA SER A 246 22.61 -18.87 3.97
C SER A 246 23.15 -20.15 4.58
N SER A 247 22.27 -21.13 4.86
CA SER A 247 22.74 -22.43 5.34
C SER A 247 23.49 -23.21 4.24
N ILE A 248 24.50 -23.96 4.65
CA ILE A 248 25.36 -24.76 3.73
C ILE A 248 24.56 -25.90 3.09
N ASN A 249 23.55 -26.43 3.80
CA ASN A 249 22.75 -27.56 3.33
C ASN A 249 21.64 -27.17 2.35
N ALA A 250 21.58 -25.92 1.92
CA ALA A 250 20.59 -25.42 0.96
C ALA A 250 20.70 -26.01 -0.46
N GLY A 251 21.60 -26.95 -0.69
CA GLY A 251 21.81 -27.58 -2.00
C GLY A 251 22.49 -26.63 -3.00
N ASN A 252 22.72 -27.13 -4.24
CA ASN A 252 23.29 -26.35 -5.35
C ASN A 252 22.31 -25.33 -5.95
N ASP A 253 21.16 -25.11 -5.31
CA ASP A 253 20.20 -24.08 -5.72
C ASP A 253 20.76 -22.71 -5.33
N GLU A 254 21.01 -21.87 -6.32
CA GLU A 254 21.49 -20.50 -6.13
C GLU A 254 20.57 -19.65 -5.21
N SER A 255 19.36 -20.14 -4.92
CA SER A 255 18.41 -19.49 -4.02
C SER A 255 18.84 -19.53 -2.54
N GLY A 256 19.70 -20.43 -2.10
CA GLY A 256 20.43 -20.43 -0.82
C GLY A 256 19.59 -20.20 0.47
N TRP A 257 18.30 -20.41 0.43
CA TRP A 257 17.33 -19.87 1.40
C TRP A 257 16.64 -20.92 2.29
N ILE A 258 17.32 -22.03 2.62
CA ILE A 258 16.67 -23.08 3.39
C ILE A 258 17.53 -23.51 4.58
N PRO A 259 17.28 -22.93 5.71
CA PRO A 259 16.80 -21.59 6.02
C PRO A 259 17.89 -20.53 5.82
N GLY A 260 17.48 -19.27 5.66
CA GLY A 260 18.38 -18.12 5.62
C GLY A 260 18.03 -17.10 6.72
N ILE A 261 19.03 -16.34 7.13
CA ILE A 261 18.87 -15.21 8.04
C ILE A 261 19.43 -13.97 7.34
N PHE A 262 18.62 -12.92 7.27
CA PHE A 262 19.08 -11.60 6.87
C PHE A 262 19.20 -10.73 8.12
N CYS A 263 20.33 -10.04 8.26
CA CYS A 263 20.57 -9.03 9.30
C CYS A 263 20.87 -7.71 8.61
N GLY A 264 20.05 -6.69 8.81
CA GLY A 264 20.26 -5.41 8.12
C GLY A 264 19.13 -4.43 8.29
N PHE A 265 18.94 -3.64 7.26
CA PHE A 265 18.00 -2.53 7.22
C PHE A 265 17.01 -2.73 6.08
N ILE A 266 15.74 -2.46 6.35
CA ILE A 266 14.68 -2.35 5.34
C ILE A 266 14.37 -0.87 5.19
N ILE A 267 14.55 -0.33 3.98
CA ILE A 267 14.42 1.10 3.69
C ILE A 267 13.03 1.42 3.18
N ASP A 268 12.55 0.63 2.21
CA ASP A 268 11.18 0.63 1.77
C ASP A 268 10.58 -0.78 1.93
N GLY A 269 9.31 -0.84 2.19
CA GLY A 269 8.64 -2.10 2.47
C GLY A 269 8.11 -2.82 1.24
N TYR A 270 8.32 -2.29 0.05
CA TYR A 270 7.59 -2.72 -1.15
C TYR A 270 7.86 -4.17 -1.55
N ASP A 271 9.12 -4.57 -1.59
CA ASP A 271 9.50 -5.93 -1.97
C ASP A 271 9.02 -7.00 -0.96
N HIS A 272 9.23 -6.73 0.32
CA HIS A 272 8.85 -7.65 1.38
C HIS A 272 7.39 -7.53 1.79
N GLN A 273 6.64 -6.66 1.11
CA GLN A 273 5.26 -6.39 1.47
C GLN A 273 5.11 -6.01 2.95
N VAL A 274 6.03 -5.19 3.43
CA VAL A 274 6.14 -4.74 4.83
C VAL A 274 6.07 -3.22 4.94
N GLU A 275 5.37 -2.57 4.01
CA GLU A 275 5.14 -1.12 4.00
C GLU A 275 4.53 -0.63 5.32
N ASP A 276 3.78 -1.50 5.99
CA ASP A 276 3.21 -1.26 7.30
C ASP A 276 4.26 -1.12 8.41
N LEU A 277 5.46 -1.71 8.25
CA LEU A 277 6.54 -1.65 9.23
C LEU A 277 7.45 -0.42 9.06
N VAL A 278 7.53 0.13 7.86
CA VAL A 278 8.42 1.26 7.51
C VAL A 278 7.70 2.60 7.41
N LYS A 279 6.47 2.70 7.92
CA LYS A 279 5.66 3.93 7.89
C LYS A 279 6.35 5.15 8.49
N ASN A 280 7.17 4.93 9.51
CA ASN A 280 7.89 5.98 10.23
C ASN A 280 9.35 6.13 9.76
N GLY A 281 9.72 5.48 8.65
CA GLY A 281 11.06 5.46 8.10
C GLY A 281 11.70 4.07 8.12
N PRO A 282 13.00 3.98 7.75
CA PRO A 282 13.73 2.72 7.72
C PRO A 282 13.75 2.01 9.06
N ILE A 283 13.85 0.68 9.01
CA ILE A 283 13.94 -0.19 10.21
C ILE A 283 15.23 -1.02 10.16
N ALA A 284 15.82 -1.27 11.33
CA ALA A 284 16.78 -2.34 11.53
C ALA A 284 16.02 -3.66 11.70
N SER A 285 16.48 -4.75 11.08
CA SER A 285 15.74 -6.00 11.06
C SER A 285 16.61 -7.24 11.01
N LEU A 286 16.11 -8.31 11.66
CA LEU A 286 16.50 -9.69 11.36
C LEU A 286 15.31 -10.36 10.69
N VAL A 287 15.54 -10.97 9.53
CA VAL A 287 14.49 -11.62 8.73
C VAL A 287 14.83 -13.11 8.59
N LEU A 288 13.91 -13.98 8.98
CA LEU A 288 13.98 -15.39 8.66
C LEU A 288 13.47 -15.63 7.25
N SER A 289 14.30 -16.27 6.43
CA SER A 289 13.99 -16.57 5.03
C SER A 289 13.85 -18.07 4.82
N VAL A 290 12.86 -18.45 4.01
CA VAL A 290 12.59 -19.85 3.63
C VAL A 290 12.28 -19.95 2.14
N ASN A 291 12.41 -21.14 1.55
CA ASN A 291 12.01 -21.34 0.17
C ASN A 291 10.47 -21.30 0.05
N LYS A 292 9.99 -20.68 -1.02
CA LYS A 292 8.55 -20.55 -1.30
C LYS A 292 7.84 -21.91 -1.41
N SER A 293 8.49 -22.90 -1.97
CA SER A 293 7.93 -24.24 -2.18
C SER A 293 7.50 -24.92 -0.89
N ILE A 294 8.20 -24.65 0.21
CA ILE A 294 7.89 -25.25 1.52
C ILE A 294 6.92 -24.42 2.37
N GLN A 295 6.43 -23.30 1.85
CA GLN A 295 5.53 -22.44 2.60
C GLN A 295 4.22 -23.13 3.02
N SER A 296 3.65 -23.94 2.14
CA SER A 296 2.43 -24.71 2.44
C SER A 296 2.62 -25.70 3.60
N SER A 297 3.86 -26.17 3.79
CA SER A 297 4.24 -27.09 4.84
C SER A 297 4.76 -26.40 6.11
N LEU A 298 4.97 -25.09 6.08
CA LEU A 298 5.61 -24.31 7.14
C LEU A 298 4.99 -24.54 8.53
N LYS A 299 3.65 -24.66 8.58
CA LYS A 299 2.88 -24.84 9.81
C LYS A 299 2.41 -26.27 10.06
N SER A 300 2.61 -27.18 9.10
CA SER A 300 1.98 -28.52 9.12
C SER A 300 2.38 -29.37 10.33
N GLN A 301 3.57 -29.18 10.87
CA GLN A 301 4.09 -29.94 12.02
C GLN A 301 4.22 -29.10 13.31
N GLY A 302 3.75 -27.84 13.30
CA GLY A 302 3.80 -26.97 14.45
C GLY A 302 5.18 -26.40 14.82
N HIS A 303 6.25 -26.79 14.11
CA HIS A 303 7.62 -26.31 14.39
C HIS A 303 7.77 -24.81 14.22
N TYR A 304 7.07 -24.20 13.25
CA TYR A 304 7.10 -22.76 13.03
C TYR A 304 6.42 -22.00 14.17
N ASP A 305 5.24 -22.45 14.61
CA ASP A 305 4.52 -21.79 15.69
C ASP A 305 5.27 -21.90 17.03
N LEU A 306 5.94 -23.03 17.29
CA LEU A 306 6.82 -23.19 18.44
C LEU A 306 8.01 -22.22 18.38
N LEU A 307 8.63 -22.09 17.20
CA LEU A 307 9.72 -21.13 16.98
C LEU A 307 9.28 -19.70 17.25
N VAL A 308 8.16 -19.26 16.66
CA VAL A 308 7.63 -17.91 16.85
C VAL A 308 7.38 -17.62 18.33
N ASN A 309 6.77 -18.57 19.06
CA ASN A 309 6.47 -18.42 20.48
C ASN A 309 7.76 -18.33 21.32
N GLU A 310 8.75 -19.18 21.07
CA GLU A 310 10.00 -19.18 21.79
C GLU A 310 10.82 -17.91 21.54
N ILE A 311 10.94 -17.48 20.27
CA ILE A 311 11.62 -16.23 19.93
C ILE A 311 10.93 -15.05 20.58
N LYS A 312 9.60 -14.97 20.50
CA LYS A 312 8.83 -13.89 21.12
C LYS A 312 9.05 -13.79 22.63
N ALA A 313 9.21 -14.93 23.32
CA ALA A 313 9.46 -14.96 24.76
C ALA A 313 10.88 -14.50 25.15
N LYS A 314 11.87 -14.69 24.26
CA LYS A 314 13.28 -14.33 24.50
C LYS A 314 13.69 -12.97 23.92
N LEU A 315 12.80 -12.34 23.12
CA LEU A 315 13.11 -11.09 22.42
C LEU A 315 13.24 -9.93 23.42
N PRO A 316 14.28 -9.08 23.32
CA PRO A 316 14.37 -7.86 24.12
C PRO A 316 13.18 -6.94 23.90
N ALA A 317 12.79 -6.20 24.93
CA ALA A 317 11.55 -5.41 24.97
C ALA A 317 11.45 -4.30 23.89
N ASP A 318 12.58 -3.81 23.41
CA ASP A 318 12.69 -2.75 22.39
C ASP A 318 12.63 -3.30 20.95
N TRP A 319 12.61 -4.62 20.77
CA TRP A 319 12.42 -5.28 19.48
C TRP A 319 10.98 -5.76 19.30
N LYS A 320 10.46 -5.58 18.11
CA LYS A 320 9.11 -6.01 17.70
C LYS A 320 9.22 -7.24 16.80
N LEU A 321 8.22 -8.12 16.86
CA LEU A 321 8.12 -9.30 16.02
C LEU A 321 6.88 -9.19 15.13
N SER A 322 7.05 -9.45 13.83
CA SER A 322 5.98 -9.54 12.85
C SER A 322 5.98 -10.93 12.21
N ASP A 323 4.92 -11.69 12.46
CA ASP A 323 4.65 -12.97 11.80
C ASP A 323 3.80 -12.73 10.55
N ARG A 324 4.40 -12.93 9.36
CA ARG A 324 3.77 -12.70 8.05
C ARG A 324 2.95 -13.89 7.55
N THR A 325 2.70 -14.87 8.39
CA THR A 325 1.82 -16.01 8.09
C THR A 325 0.44 -15.87 8.68
N ILE A 326 0.19 -14.80 9.46
CA ILE A 326 -1.10 -14.54 10.11
C ILE A 326 -2.09 -13.94 9.10
N ALA A 327 -3.32 -14.45 9.10
CA ALA A 327 -4.40 -13.93 8.29
C ALA A 327 -4.67 -12.44 8.60
N GLY A 328 -4.91 -11.63 7.57
CA GLY A 328 -5.14 -10.18 7.69
C GLY A 328 -3.88 -9.34 7.51
N LEU A 329 -2.68 -9.92 7.55
CA LEU A 329 -1.45 -9.28 7.10
C LEU A 329 -1.16 -9.65 5.65
N LYS A 330 -0.41 -8.79 4.96
CA LYS A 330 0.11 -9.12 3.64
C LYS A 330 1.10 -10.27 3.79
N LEU A 331 0.75 -11.46 3.27
CA LEU A 331 1.53 -12.67 3.43
C LEU A 331 2.84 -12.55 2.65
N ASN A 332 3.95 -12.93 3.28
CA ASN A 332 5.22 -13.04 2.59
C ASN A 332 5.75 -14.47 2.64
N PRO A 333 5.67 -15.23 1.54
CA PRO A 333 6.06 -16.64 1.52
C PRO A 333 7.56 -16.87 1.70
N TRP A 334 8.40 -15.89 1.35
CA TRP A 334 9.86 -16.01 1.44
C TRP A 334 10.40 -15.55 2.80
N HIS A 335 9.68 -14.66 3.48
CA HIS A 335 10.11 -14.00 4.70
C HIS A 335 9.01 -14.03 5.75
N PRO A 336 8.70 -15.22 6.30
CA PRO A 336 7.54 -15.40 7.18
C PRO A 336 7.68 -14.69 8.52
N LEU A 337 8.91 -14.48 9.01
CA LEU A 337 9.17 -13.89 10.32
C LEU A 337 10.17 -12.74 10.23
N ILE A 338 9.76 -11.58 10.75
CA ILE A 338 10.56 -10.37 10.78
C ILE A 338 10.64 -9.85 12.22
N ILE A 339 11.86 -9.68 12.72
CA ILE A 339 12.13 -8.97 13.97
C ILE A 339 12.68 -7.62 13.58
N TYR A 340 12.14 -6.54 14.16
CA TYR A 340 12.48 -5.21 13.72
C TYR A 340 12.44 -4.17 14.83
N ARG A 341 13.14 -3.06 14.59
CA ARG A 341 13.18 -1.86 15.42
C ARG A 341 13.33 -0.64 14.52
N GLU A 342 12.70 0.49 14.86
CA GLU A 342 12.85 1.74 14.11
C GLU A 342 14.32 2.17 14.10
N LEU A 343 14.83 2.59 12.93
CA LEU A 343 16.25 2.91 12.75
C LEU A 343 16.74 4.00 13.71
N THR A 344 15.93 5.02 13.95
CA THR A 344 16.24 6.10 14.88
C THR A 344 16.51 5.60 16.30
N SER A 345 15.65 4.71 16.79
CA SER A 345 15.83 4.10 18.11
C SER A 345 16.92 3.04 18.12
N PHE A 346 17.24 2.44 16.99
CA PHE A 346 18.28 1.43 16.85
C PHE A 346 19.68 2.03 16.99
N ILE A 347 19.95 3.14 16.29
CA ILE A 347 21.26 3.81 16.36
C ILE A 347 21.42 4.65 17.62
N GLN A 348 20.32 5.04 18.29
CA GLN A 348 20.31 5.80 19.55
C GLN A 348 21.33 6.97 19.55
N ASP A 349 22.28 6.90 20.49
CA ASP A 349 23.29 7.95 20.73
C ASP A 349 24.59 7.76 19.94
N ALA A 350 24.67 6.73 19.08
CA ALA A 350 25.85 6.47 18.25
C ALA A 350 26.04 7.59 17.22
N GLN A 351 27.09 8.40 17.41
CA GLN A 351 27.35 9.60 16.63
C GLN A 351 28.32 9.35 15.46
N THR A 352 29.18 8.35 15.59
CA THR A 352 30.22 8.04 14.60
C THR A 352 29.86 6.77 13.81
N LEU A 353 30.43 6.63 12.62
CA LEU A 353 30.24 5.43 11.81
C LEU A 353 30.76 4.17 12.53
N GLU A 354 31.83 4.31 13.29
CA GLU A 354 32.42 3.23 14.10
C GLU A 354 31.43 2.78 15.18
N GLU A 355 30.86 3.72 15.94
CA GLU A 355 29.85 3.43 16.96
C GLU A 355 28.59 2.80 16.36
N GLN A 356 28.11 3.33 15.25
CA GLN A 356 26.93 2.78 14.53
C GLN A 356 27.21 1.36 14.00
N THR A 357 28.44 1.11 13.53
CA THR A 357 28.86 -0.23 13.10
C THR A 357 28.90 -1.21 14.28
N GLU A 358 29.37 -0.75 15.44
CA GLU A 358 29.40 -1.58 16.65
C GLU A 358 28.00 -1.88 17.18
N VAL A 359 27.11 -0.88 17.20
CA VAL A 359 25.67 -1.07 17.52
C VAL A 359 25.05 -2.10 16.59
N TYR A 360 25.26 -1.94 15.29
CA TYR A 360 24.73 -2.88 14.30
C TYR A 360 25.21 -4.31 14.55
N PHE A 361 26.53 -4.51 14.67
CA PHE A 361 27.07 -5.83 14.90
C PHE A 361 26.56 -6.44 16.20
N THR A 362 26.65 -5.71 17.30
CA THR A 362 26.26 -6.20 18.64
C THR A 362 24.79 -6.58 18.70
N GLN A 363 23.90 -5.73 18.19
CA GLN A 363 22.46 -5.97 18.22
C GLN A 363 22.05 -7.13 17.30
N MET A 364 22.62 -7.20 16.10
CA MET A 364 22.30 -8.29 15.18
C MET A 364 22.90 -9.63 15.63
N ALA A 365 24.09 -9.61 16.21
CA ALA A 365 24.70 -10.81 16.81
C ALA A 365 23.88 -11.32 18.01
N MET A 366 23.38 -10.42 18.85
CA MET A 366 22.49 -10.75 19.94
C MET A 366 21.19 -11.43 19.42
N LEU A 367 20.57 -10.87 18.37
CA LEU A 367 19.40 -11.50 17.77
C LEU A 367 19.71 -12.89 17.17
N GLN A 368 20.86 -13.04 16.51
CA GLN A 368 21.29 -14.37 16.04
C GLN A 368 21.43 -15.36 17.20
N SER A 369 21.99 -14.93 18.34
CA SER A 369 22.12 -15.78 19.52
C SER A 369 20.76 -16.22 20.05
N VAL A 370 19.76 -15.33 20.08
CA VAL A 370 18.38 -15.67 20.47
C VAL A 370 17.82 -16.81 19.61
N PHE A 371 18.09 -16.81 18.30
CA PHE A 371 17.67 -17.90 17.41
C PHE A 371 18.44 -19.18 17.68
N LEU A 372 19.77 -19.10 17.80
CA LEU A 372 20.64 -20.28 17.94
C LEU A 372 20.47 -20.98 19.29
N GLU A 373 20.10 -20.27 20.35
CA GLU A 373 19.76 -20.79 21.67
C GLU A 373 18.34 -21.36 21.73
N SER A 374 17.59 -21.33 20.63
CA SER A 374 16.24 -21.87 20.52
C SER A 374 16.28 -23.29 20.01
N ASP A 375 15.81 -24.24 20.83
CA ASP A 375 15.61 -25.62 20.38
C ASP A 375 14.57 -25.71 19.26
N ALA A 376 13.56 -24.87 19.31
CA ALA A 376 12.54 -24.78 18.26
C ALA A 376 13.14 -24.30 16.93
N PHE A 377 14.13 -23.39 16.93
CA PHE A 377 14.83 -22.98 15.72
C PHE A 377 15.61 -24.13 15.08
N ASN A 378 16.34 -24.91 15.87
CA ASN A 378 17.06 -26.06 15.37
C ASN A 378 16.12 -27.13 14.78
N ALA A 379 14.99 -27.39 15.45
CA ALA A 379 13.98 -28.33 14.96
C ALA A 379 13.34 -27.82 13.65
N PHE A 380 12.99 -26.53 13.61
CA PHE A 380 12.45 -25.88 12.43
C PHE A 380 13.43 -25.97 11.23
N CYS A 381 14.70 -25.62 11.42
CA CYS A 381 15.71 -25.70 10.36
C CYS A 381 15.88 -27.12 9.82
N THR A 382 15.91 -28.11 10.71
CA THR A 382 16.04 -29.54 10.33
C THR A 382 14.85 -29.97 9.48
N GLU A 383 13.64 -29.57 9.88
CA GLU A 383 12.43 -29.91 9.14
C GLU A 383 12.38 -29.22 7.76
N MET A 384 12.75 -27.94 7.69
CA MET A 384 12.80 -27.22 6.42
C MET A 384 13.79 -27.84 5.44
N GLN A 385 14.96 -28.30 5.92
CA GLN A 385 15.95 -29.01 5.11
C GLN A 385 15.40 -30.35 4.62
N ARG A 386 14.70 -31.10 5.46
CA ARG A 386 14.06 -32.36 5.10
C ARG A 386 13.03 -32.16 3.99
N LEU A 387 12.11 -31.21 4.15
CA LEU A 387 11.06 -30.90 3.18
C LEU A 387 11.66 -30.49 1.82
N SER A 388 12.74 -29.73 1.83
CA SER A 388 13.40 -29.32 0.57
C SER A 388 14.08 -30.48 -0.16
N SER A 389 14.49 -31.53 0.55
CA SER A 389 15.12 -32.71 -0.05
C SER A 389 14.11 -33.71 -0.63
N GLU A 390 12.86 -33.61 -0.25
CA GLU A 390 11.76 -34.49 -0.68
C GLU A 390 10.97 -33.95 -1.88
N GLU A 391 11.17 -32.69 -2.28
CA GLU A 391 10.55 -32.15 -3.50
C GLU A 391 11.15 -32.81 -4.74
N PRO A 392 10.34 -33.40 -5.65
CA PRO A 392 10.84 -33.90 -6.91
C PRO A 392 11.36 -32.69 -7.74
N LYS A 393 12.59 -32.85 -8.24
CA LYS A 393 13.27 -31.89 -9.12
C LYS A 393 12.52 -31.69 -10.43
#